data_9c0348a2d384f5a9da8f0694adf27c6b
#
_entry.id   9c0348a2d384f5a9da8f0694adf27c6b
#
_cell.length_a   1.000
_cell.length_b   1.000
_cell.length_c   1.000
_cell.angle_alpha   90.00
_cell.angle_beta   90.00
_cell.angle_gamma   90.00
#
_symmetry.space_group_name_H-M   'P 1'
#
loop_
_entity.id
_entity.type
_entity.pdbx_description
1 polymer ?
#
loop_
_entity_poly.entity_id
_entity_poly.type
_entity_poly.pdbx_seq_one_letter_code
_entity_poly.pdbx_strand_id
1 'polypeptide(L)'
;VAQFAVDTEEEGIALIRGLLSYMPQNNMEPAPKTICTDDIARKEDVLNEIIPDNPNKPYDMYEVIRGIVDNGEYLESAASYAKNIITCFARFNGQSVGIIANQPNFMAGVLDINASRKAARFVRFCDAFNIPIVTLVDVPGFLPGTGQEYGGVITHGAKLLFAYCEATVPKVTV
;
A
#
# COMPACT_ATOMS: atom_id res chain seq x y z
N VAL A 1 -6.72 -10.99 13.71
CA VAL A 1 -5.57 -10.59 12.94
C VAL A 1 -5.48 -9.08 12.97
N ALA A 2 -4.51 -8.56 13.74
CA ALA A 2 -4.31 -7.13 13.94
C ALA A 2 -3.76 -6.47 12.66
N GLN A 3 -4.24 -5.26 12.36
CA GLN A 3 -3.69 -4.42 11.30
C GLN A 3 -2.50 -3.58 11.80
N PHE A 4 -2.48 -3.30 13.10
CA PHE A 4 -1.46 -2.54 13.77
C PHE A 4 -1.09 -3.23 15.09
N ALA A 5 0.15 -3.05 15.51
CA ALA A 5 0.66 -3.45 16.81
C ALA A 5 1.51 -2.32 17.36
N VAL A 6 1.39 -2.05 18.65
CA VAL A 6 2.12 -1.02 19.37
C VAL A 6 2.53 -1.57 20.73
N ASP A 7 3.55 -1.00 21.34
CA ASP A 7 4.09 -1.48 22.60
C ASP A 7 3.46 -0.75 23.80
N THR A 8 2.95 0.46 23.61
CA THR A 8 2.36 1.27 24.68
C THR A 8 0.97 1.78 24.33
N GLU A 9 0.21 2.18 25.36
CA GLU A 9 -1.14 2.76 25.20
C GLU A 9 -1.07 4.13 24.51
N GLU A 10 -0.07 4.94 24.84
CA GLU A 10 0.18 6.25 24.24
C GLU A 10 0.43 6.13 22.73
N GLU A 11 1.25 5.17 22.32
CA GLU A 11 1.47 4.86 20.90
C GLU A 11 0.18 4.42 20.22
N GLY A 12 -0.64 3.61 20.89
CA GLY A 12 -1.95 3.18 20.39
C GLY A 12 -2.88 4.36 20.13
N ILE A 13 -2.95 5.31 21.06
CA ILE A 13 -3.76 6.52 20.91
C ILE A 13 -3.23 7.40 19.77
N ALA A 14 -1.91 7.58 19.68
CA ALA A 14 -1.27 8.33 18.60
C ALA A 14 -1.55 7.69 17.23
N LEU A 15 -1.45 6.37 17.14
CA LEU A 15 -1.75 5.61 15.92
C LEU A 15 -3.21 5.76 15.50
N ILE A 16 -4.17 5.66 16.43
CA ILE A 16 -5.60 5.87 16.14
C ILE A 16 -5.83 7.28 15.59
N ARG A 17 -5.26 8.30 16.19
CA ARG A 17 -5.35 9.69 15.71
C ARG A 17 -4.73 9.84 14.32
N GLY A 18 -3.57 9.23 14.10
CA GLY A 18 -2.91 9.18 12.80
C GLY A 18 -3.79 8.53 11.73
N LEU A 19 -4.35 7.36 12.02
CA LEU A 19 -5.24 6.65 11.10
C LEU A 19 -6.49 7.48 10.77
N LEU A 20 -7.15 8.05 11.77
CA LEU A 20 -8.34 8.87 11.58
C LEU A 20 -8.05 10.13 10.76
N SER A 21 -6.81 10.63 10.74
CA SER A 21 -6.43 11.78 9.92
C SER A 21 -6.44 11.50 8.42
N TYR A 22 -6.42 10.23 8.00
CA TYR A 22 -6.52 9.82 6.60
C TYR A 22 -7.95 9.52 6.16
N MET A 23 -8.87 9.35 7.10
CA MET A 23 -10.22 8.86 6.84
C MET A 23 -11.27 9.98 6.93
N PRO A 24 -12.32 9.96 6.11
CA PRO A 24 -13.46 10.85 6.28
C PRO A 24 -14.26 10.49 7.55
N GLN A 25 -15.16 11.37 7.96
CA GLN A 25 -16.07 11.15 9.09
C GLN A 25 -17.05 9.99 8.84
N ASN A 26 -17.37 9.75 7.58
CA ASN A 26 -18.26 8.68 7.12
C ASN A 26 -18.01 8.37 5.64
N ASN A 27 -18.66 7.35 5.12
CA ASN A 27 -18.49 6.89 3.74
C ASN A 27 -19.14 7.77 2.67
N MET A 28 -19.83 8.84 3.05
CA MET A 28 -20.47 9.79 2.13
C MET A 28 -19.60 11.03 1.86
N GLU A 29 -18.54 11.18 2.60
CA GLU A 29 -17.62 12.32 2.48
C GLU A 29 -16.35 11.92 1.73
N PRO A 30 -15.69 12.89 1.05
CA PRO A 30 -14.36 12.64 0.48
C PRO A 30 -13.32 12.46 1.59
N ALA A 31 -12.22 11.77 1.25
CA ALA A 31 -11.07 11.66 2.15
C ALA A 31 -10.53 13.06 2.51
N PRO A 32 -10.09 13.28 3.75
CA PRO A 32 -9.67 14.60 4.22
C PRO A 32 -8.44 15.08 3.47
N LYS A 33 -8.40 16.38 3.23
CA LYS A 33 -7.25 17.07 2.66
C LYS A 33 -6.59 17.95 3.70
N THR A 34 -5.26 17.85 3.83
CA THR A 34 -4.44 18.69 4.69
C THR A 34 -3.67 19.73 3.88
N ILE A 35 -3.13 20.74 4.55
CA ILE A 35 -2.22 21.69 3.88
C ILE A 35 -0.92 20.95 3.60
N CYS A 36 -0.54 20.87 2.31
CA CYS A 36 0.76 20.32 1.93
C CYS A 36 1.83 21.38 2.19
N THR A 37 2.89 20.98 2.89
CA THR A 37 4.08 21.80 3.15
C THR A 37 5.24 21.42 2.24
N ASP A 38 5.08 20.35 1.46
CA ASP A 38 6.05 19.83 0.54
C ASP A 38 5.92 20.49 -0.85
N ASP A 39 7.01 20.57 -1.59
CA ASP A 39 6.98 21.06 -2.98
C ASP A 39 6.40 19.98 -3.89
N ILE A 40 5.21 20.22 -4.42
CA ILE A 40 4.52 19.30 -5.34
C ILE A 40 5.27 19.09 -6.67
N ALA A 41 6.19 19.98 -7.01
CA ALA A 41 7.02 19.90 -8.21
C ALA A 41 8.42 19.35 -7.94
N ARG A 42 8.70 18.92 -6.70
CA ARG A 42 10.01 18.38 -6.35
C ARG A 42 10.37 17.16 -7.21
N LYS A 43 11.64 17.04 -7.49
CA LYS A 43 12.23 15.89 -8.18
C LYS A 43 13.25 15.26 -7.25
N GLU A 44 13.06 14.02 -6.91
CA GLU A 44 13.96 13.28 -6.05
C GLU A 44 14.98 12.53 -6.89
N ASP A 45 16.20 13.03 -6.98
CA ASP A 45 17.28 12.39 -7.76
C ASP A 45 17.59 10.97 -7.25
N VAL A 46 17.39 10.72 -5.96
CA VAL A 46 17.57 9.39 -5.35
C VAL A 46 16.70 8.31 -6.03
N LEU A 47 15.54 8.67 -6.59
CA LEU A 47 14.69 7.72 -7.29
C LEU A 47 15.36 7.13 -8.55
N ASN A 48 16.31 7.84 -9.14
CA ASN A 48 17.07 7.35 -10.30
C ASN A 48 18.11 6.28 -9.90
N GLU A 49 18.47 6.19 -8.61
CA GLU A 49 19.50 5.29 -8.11
C GLU A 49 18.94 4.09 -7.34
N ILE A 50 17.66 4.14 -6.94
CA ILE A 50 17.01 3.08 -6.13
C ILE A 50 16.95 1.76 -6.88
N ILE A 51 16.59 1.81 -8.18
CA ILE A 51 16.47 0.60 -9.00
C ILE A 51 17.87 0.24 -9.49
N PRO A 52 18.41 -0.93 -9.08
CA PRO A 52 19.78 -1.30 -9.45
C PRO A 52 19.86 -1.73 -10.93
N ASP A 53 21.00 -1.44 -11.57
CA ASP A 53 21.29 -1.89 -12.94
C ASP A 53 21.26 -3.43 -13.09
N ASN A 54 21.58 -4.14 -12.01
CA ASN A 54 21.52 -5.59 -11.98
C ASN A 54 20.09 -6.06 -11.68
N PRO A 55 19.37 -6.69 -12.63
CA PRO A 55 17.99 -7.12 -12.46
C PRO A 55 17.78 -8.21 -11.39
N ASN A 56 18.87 -8.86 -10.94
CA ASN A 56 18.81 -9.86 -9.88
C ASN A 56 19.01 -9.26 -8.47
N LYS A 57 19.29 -7.98 -8.37
CA LYS A 57 19.46 -7.30 -7.08
C LYS A 57 18.12 -6.67 -6.68
N PRO A 58 17.52 -7.12 -5.58
CA PRO A 58 16.28 -6.51 -5.09
C PRO A 58 16.54 -5.10 -4.56
N TYR A 59 15.52 -4.26 -4.58
CA TYR A 59 15.51 -2.93 -3.95
C TYR A 59 14.36 -2.81 -2.95
N ASP A 60 14.43 -1.80 -2.10
CA ASP A 60 13.42 -1.55 -1.07
C ASP A 60 12.36 -0.57 -1.58
N MET A 61 11.15 -1.06 -1.83
CA MET A 61 10.03 -0.24 -2.29
C MET A 61 9.63 0.86 -1.29
N TYR A 62 9.98 0.73 -0.01
CA TYR A 62 9.75 1.80 0.96
C TYR A 62 10.52 3.08 0.63
N GLU A 63 11.71 2.98 0.02
CA GLU A 63 12.49 4.14 -0.42
C GLU A 63 11.75 4.88 -1.54
N VAL A 64 11.16 4.13 -2.49
CA VAL A 64 10.33 4.72 -3.55
C VAL A 64 9.12 5.43 -2.95
N ILE A 65 8.40 4.76 -2.04
CA ILE A 65 7.23 5.35 -1.39
C ILE A 65 7.60 6.65 -0.68
N ARG A 66 8.69 6.66 0.13
CA ARG A 66 9.16 7.89 0.81
C ARG A 66 9.52 8.99 -0.16
N GLY A 67 10.12 8.65 -1.29
CA GLY A 67 10.51 9.63 -2.31
C GLY A 67 9.34 10.32 -3.01
N ILE A 68 8.15 9.70 -3.06
CA ILE A 68 7.03 10.22 -3.84
C ILE A 68 5.90 10.82 -2.99
N VAL A 69 5.78 10.45 -1.70
CA VAL A 69 4.71 10.94 -0.82
C VAL A 69 5.09 12.24 -0.13
N ASP A 70 4.10 13.02 0.30
CA ASP A 70 4.31 14.28 1.01
C ASP A 70 5.17 14.05 2.27
N ASN A 71 6.27 14.82 2.39
CA ASN A 71 7.22 14.78 3.50
C ASN A 71 7.82 13.38 3.79
N GLY A 72 7.68 12.41 2.88
CA GLY A 72 8.10 11.02 3.09
C GLY A 72 7.26 10.27 4.13
N GLU A 73 6.09 10.80 4.53
CA GLU A 73 5.25 10.27 5.60
C GLU A 73 4.19 9.30 5.08
N TYR A 74 4.11 8.12 5.70
CA TYR A 74 3.07 7.13 5.44
C TYR A 74 2.72 6.35 6.70
N LEU A 75 1.54 5.76 6.73
CA LEU A 75 1.06 4.87 7.79
C LEU A 75 0.80 3.48 7.20
N GLU A 76 1.69 2.53 7.47
CA GLU A 76 1.55 1.17 6.95
C GLU A 76 0.53 0.37 7.75
N SER A 77 -0.36 -0.32 7.04
CA SER A 77 -1.32 -1.28 7.59
C SER A 77 -0.80 -2.71 7.40
N ALA A 78 -0.91 -3.52 8.43
CA ALA A 78 -0.50 -4.93 8.43
C ALA A 78 0.99 -5.15 8.06
N ALA A 79 1.90 -4.29 8.55
CA ALA A 79 3.33 -4.33 8.27
C ALA A 79 3.99 -5.69 8.57
N SER A 80 3.53 -6.39 9.59
CA SER A 80 4.07 -7.70 10.00
C SER A 80 3.48 -8.89 9.21
N TYR A 81 2.50 -8.66 8.33
CA TYR A 81 1.80 -9.69 7.57
C TYR A 81 1.99 -9.51 6.07
N ALA A 82 2.29 -10.61 5.35
CA ALA A 82 2.52 -10.62 3.90
C ALA A 82 3.45 -9.47 3.47
N LYS A 83 4.71 -9.53 3.88
CA LYS A 83 5.71 -8.48 3.68
C LYS A 83 6.12 -8.27 2.22
N ASN A 84 5.76 -9.22 1.34
CA ASN A 84 5.92 -9.15 -0.12
C ASN A 84 4.98 -8.14 -0.79
N ILE A 85 4.00 -7.59 -0.04
CA ILE A 85 3.17 -6.49 -0.49
C ILE A 85 3.01 -5.45 0.63
N ILE A 86 3.14 -4.19 0.28
CA ILE A 86 2.98 -3.05 1.17
C ILE A 86 1.57 -2.50 0.97
N THR A 87 0.90 -2.16 2.06
CA THR A 87 -0.37 -1.42 2.05
C THR A 87 -0.27 -0.28 3.05
N CYS A 88 -0.34 0.96 2.59
CA CYS A 88 -0.20 2.10 3.48
C CYS A 88 -1.10 3.27 3.07
N PHE A 89 -1.40 4.12 4.04
CA PHE A 89 -2.00 5.43 3.82
C PHE A 89 -0.90 6.48 3.70
N ALA A 90 -1.03 7.39 2.76
CA ALA A 90 -0.10 8.49 2.55
C ALA A 90 -0.84 9.72 2.04
N ARG A 91 -0.11 10.76 1.66
CA ARG A 91 -0.69 11.96 1.02
C ARG A 91 0.10 12.36 -0.21
N PHE A 92 -0.63 12.88 -1.19
CA PHE A 92 -0.10 13.59 -2.34
C PHE A 92 -0.76 14.97 -2.42
N ASN A 93 0.03 16.02 -2.29
CA ASN A 93 -0.47 17.41 -2.21
C ASN A 93 -1.58 17.57 -1.15
N GLY A 94 -1.35 16.98 0.02
CA GLY A 94 -2.28 16.98 1.13
C GLY A 94 -3.48 16.03 1.00
N GLN A 95 -3.72 15.44 -0.17
CA GLN A 95 -4.83 14.53 -0.43
C GLN A 95 -4.50 13.13 0.10
N SER A 96 -5.35 12.59 0.97
CA SER A 96 -5.22 11.20 1.44
C SER A 96 -5.34 10.20 0.29
N VAL A 97 -4.43 9.22 0.25
CA VAL A 97 -4.41 8.12 -0.71
C VAL A 97 -4.06 6.82 -0.02
N GLY A 98 -4.54 5.71 -0.57
CA GLY A 98 -4.06 4.38 -0.23
C GLY A 98 -3.00 3.94 -1.24
N ILE A 99 -1.86 3.47 -0.77
CA ILE A 99 -0.80 2.92 -1.62
C ILE A 99 -0.77 1.41 -1.47
N ILE A 100 -0.70 0.71 -2.59
CA ILE A 100 -0.46 -0.73 -2.68
C ILE A 100 0.78 -0.92 -3.53
N ALA A 101 1.79 -1.59 -2.99
CA ALA A 101 3.06 -1.74 -3.69
C ALA A 101 3.64 -3.14 -3.49
N ASN A 102 4.21 -3.73 -4.53
CA ASN A 102 5.02 -4.93 -4.36
C ASN A 102 6.31 -4.58 -3.62
N GLN A 103 6.82 -5.51 -2.80
CA GLN A 103 8.10 -5.33 -2.11
C GLN A 103 9.13 -6.31 -2.66
N PRO A 104 9.97 -5.89 -3.65
CA PRO A 104 10.94 -6.78 -4.27
C PRO A 104 11.97 -7.35 -3.29
N ASN A 105 12.26 -6.63 -2.22
CA ASN A 105 13.18 -7.04 -1.17
C ASN A 105 12.65 -8.21 -0.32
N PHE A 106 11.38 -8.59 -0.49
CA PHE A 106 10.77 -9.73 0.18
C PHE A 106 10.11 -10.66 -0.84
N MET A 107 10.66 -11.87 -1.01
CA MET A 107 10.18 -12.86 -1.99
C MET A 107 10.05 -12.30 -3.43
N ALA A 108 10.95 -11.39 -3.82
CA ALA A 108 10.91 -10.69 -5.12
C ALA A 108 9.56 -10.02 -5.44
N GLY A 109 8.78 -9.61 -4.44
CA GLY A 109 7.48 -8.98 -4.63
C GLY A 109 6.37 -9.90 -5.20
N VAL A 110 6.59 -11.21 -5.26
CA VAL A 110 5.63 -12.19 -5.81
C VAL A 110 4.30 -12.15 -5.05
N LEU A 111 3.20 -12.38 -5.74
CA LEU A 111 1.87 -12.49 -5.12
C LEU A 111 1.60 -13.92 -4.66
N ASP A 112 1.52 -14.13 -3.36
CA ASP A 112 1.00 -15.33 -2.73
C ASP A 112 -0.45 -15.15 -2.24
N ILE A 113 -1.01 -16.17 -1.63
CA ILE A 113 -2.36 -16.12 -1.04
C ILE A 113 -2.51 -14.98 -0.04
N ASN A 114 -1.51 -14.79 0.82
CA ASN A 114 -1.57 -13.80 1.89
C ASN A 114 -1.45 -12.37 1.35
N ALA A 115 -0.55 -12.13 0.39
CA ALA A 115 -0.42 -10.84 -0.28
C ALA A 115 -1.72 -10.45 -1.01
N SER A 116 -2.31 -11.40 -1.73
CA SER A 116 -3.59 -11.19 -2.44
C SER A 116 -4.73 -10.82 -1.46
N ARG A 117 -4.80 -11.50 -0.31
CA ARG A 117 -5.80 -11.21 0.74
C ARG A 117 -5.58 -9.86 1.41
N LYS A 118 -4.31 -9.51 1.72
CA LYS A 118 -3.93 -8.22 2.31
C LYS A 118 -4.32 -7.07 1.39
N ALA A 119 -3.90 -7.14 0.13
CA ALA A 119 -4.17 -6.11 -0.87
C ALA A 119 -5.68 -5.98 -1.16
N ALA A 120 -6.40 -7.09 -1.41
CA ALA A 120 -7.84 -7.05 -1.68
C ALA A 120 -8.63 -6.40 -0.55
N ARG A 121 -8.30 -6.71 0.71
CA ARG A 121 -8.94 -6.09 1.87
C ARG A 121 -8.65 -4.60 1.93
N PHE A 122 -7.43 -4.18 1.64
CA PHE A 122 -7.04 -2.78 1.67
C PHE A 122 -7.71 -1.97 0.55
N VAL A 123 -7.78 -2.51 -0.68
CA VAL A 123 -8.54 -1.88 -1.79
C VAL A 123 -9.98 -1.62 -1.38
N ARG A 124 -10.68 -2.64 -0.82
CA ARG A 124 -12.08 -2.50 -0.40
C ARG A 124 -12.24 -1.51 0.74
N PHE A 125 -11.27 -1.42 1.64
CA PHE A 125 -11.28 -0.41 2.69
C PHE A 125 -11.17 1.00 2.10
N CYS A 126 -10.21 1.22 1.19
CA CYS A 126 -10.04 2.52 0.52
C CYS A 126 -11.31 2.92 -0.23
N ASP A 127 -11.93 1.99 -0.97
CA ASP A 127 -13.18 2.25 -1.69
C ASP A 127 -14.32 2.62 -0.74
N ALA A 128 -14.47 1.89 0.38
CA ALA A 128 -15.52 2.16 1.37
C ALA A 128 -15.42 3.55 2.02
N PHE A 129 -14.23 4.14 2.05
CA PHE A 129 -13.98 5.45 2.65
C PHE A 129 -13.55 6.53 1.65
N ASN A 130 -13.84 6.34 0.37
CA ASN A 130 -13.56 7.31 -0.71
C ASN A 130 -12.07 7.73 -0.78
N ILE A 131 -11.16 6.82 -0.48
CA ILE A 131 -9.72 7.05 -0.51
C ILE A 131 -9.18 6.60 -1.88
N PRO A 132 -8.65 7.51 -2.73
CA PRO A 132 -8.03 7.13 -4.00
C PRO A 132 -6.89 6.15 -3.82
N ILE A 133 -6.66 5.30 -4.83
CA ILE A 133 -5.66 4.24 -4.77
C ILE A 133 -4.53 4.51 -5.76
N VAL A 134 -3.29 4.40 -5.28
CA VAL A 134 -2.07 4.37 -6.08
C VAL A 134 -1.45 2.99 -5.97
N THR A 135 -1.17 2.36 -7.10
CA THR A 135 -0.56 1.03 -7.16
C THR A 135 0.81 1.12 -7.81
N LEU A 136 1.84 0.70 -7.09
CA LEU A 136 3.21 0.58 -7.62
C LEU A 136 3.47 -0.90 -7.90
N VAL A 137 3.63 -1.24 -9.18
CA VAL A 137 3.71 -2.63 -9.64
C VAL A 137 5.15 -3.01 -9.95
N ASP A 138 5.66 -3.95 -9.19
CA ASP A 138 6.89 -4.67 -9.51
C ASP A 138 6.71 -6.14 -9.05
N VAL A 139 6.13 -6.95 -9.90
CA VAL A 139 5.72 -8.31 -9.58
C VAL A 139 6.10 -9.27 -10.70
N PRO A 140 6.83 -10.37 -10.41
CA PRO A 140 7.12 -11.40 -11.40
C PRO A 140 5.89 -12.28 -11.70
N GLY A 141 4.88 -12.29 -10.82
CA GLY A 141 3.67 -13.09 -10.97
C GLY A 141 3.16 -13.66 -9.65
N PHE A 142 2.29 -14.68 -9.74
CA PHE A 142 1.84 -15.42 -8.57
C PHE A 142 2.89 -16.47 -8.15
N LEU A 143 2.99 -16.71 -6.84
CA LEU A 143 3.89 -17.72 -6.30
C LEU A 143 3.47 -19.11 -6.75
N PRO A 144 4.30 -19.85 -7.50
CA PRO A 144 4.00 -21.22 -7.90
C PRO A 144 4.22 -22.19 -6.73
N GLY A 145 3.66 -23.38 -6.86
CA GLY A 145 3.91 -24.50 -5.94
C GLY A 145 2.62 -25.12 -5.41
N THR A 146 2.71 -26.41 -5.09
CA THR A 146 1.56 -27.24 -4.67
C THR A 146 0.84 -26.67 -3.46
N GLY A 147 1.56 -26.09 -2.48
CA GLY A 147 0.96 -25.44 -1.31
C GLY A 147 0.11 -24.22 -1.68
N GLN A 148 0.53 -23.44 -2.65
CA GLN A 148 -0.23 -22.29 -3.16
C GLN A 148 -1.42 -22.75 -4.01
N GLU A 149 -1.23 -23.75 -4.88
CA GLU A 149 -2.28 -24.30 -5.71
C GLU A 149 -3.42 -24.90 -4.87
N TYR A 150 -3.10 -25.82 -3.97
CA TYR A 150 -4.09 -26.41 -3.06
C TYR A 150 -4.66 -25.42 -2.05
N GLY A 151 -3.89 -24.39 -1.66
CA GLY A 151 -4.35 -23.30 -0.80
C GLY A 151 -5.29 -22.31 -1.50
N GLY A 152 -5.42 -22.40 -2.84
CA GLY A 152 -6.33 -21.60 -3.63
C GLY A 152 -5.76 -20.23 -4.05
N VAL A 153 -4.48 -20.19 -4.49
CA VAL A 153 -3.85 -18.94 -4.98
C VAL A 153 -4.68 -18.25 -6.06
N ILE A 154 -5.28 -19.01 -6.98
CA ILE A 154 -6.14 -18.46 -8.04
C ILE A 154 -7.40 -17.83 -7.45
N THR A 155 -8.05 -18.51 -6.49
CA THR A 155 -9.25 -17.98 -5.82
C THR A 155 -8.94 -16.69 -5.04
N HIS A 156 -7.81 -16.64 -4.34
CA HIS A 156 -7.41 -15.48 -3.57
C HIS A 156 -6.89 -14.35 -4.47
N GLY A 157 -6.19 -14.66 -5.54
CA GLY A 157 -5.80 -13.72 -6.59
C GLY A 157 -7.02 -13.10 -7.27
N ALA A 158 -8.03 -13.92 -7.59
CA ALA A 158 -9.29 -13.43 -8.15
C ALA A 158 -10.00 -12.43 -7.22
N LYS A 159 -9.95 -12.62 -5.90
CA LYS A 159 -10.51 -11.64 -4.94
C LYS A 159 -9.83 -10.27 -5.04
N LEU A 160 -8.52 -10.23 -5.32
CA LEU A 160 -7.80 -8.97 -5.55
C LEU A 160 -8.27 -8.31 -6.85
N LEU A 161 -8.42 -9.07 -7.93
CA LEU A 161 -8.94 -8.56 -9.20
C LEU A 161 -10.36 -8.02 -9.03
N PHE A 162 -11.24 -8.76 -8.37
CA PHE A 162 -12.60 -8.29 -8.07
C PHE A 162 -12.61 -7.00 -7.24
N ALA A 163 -11.76 -6.90 -6.21
CA ALA A 163 -11.67 -5.69 -5.41
C ALA A 163 -11.31 -4.47 -6.27
N TYR A 164 -10.33 -4.59 -7.18
CA TYR A 164 -9.97 -3.51 -8.09
C TYR A 164 -11.07 -3.20 -9.12
N CYS A 165 -11.81 -4.20 -9.60
CA CYS A 165 -12.92 -3.99 -10.54
C CYS A 165 -14.13 -3.33 -9.88
N GLU A 166 -14.44 -3.71 -8.64
CA GLU A 166 -15.57 -3.18 -7.87
C GLU A 166 -15.31 -1.75 -7.36
N ALA A 167 -14.06 -1.42 -7.03
CA ALA A 167 -13.70 -0.14 -6.45
C ALA A 167 -14.05 1.02 -7.40
N THR A 168 -14.78 1.99 -6.88
CA THR A 168 -15.27 3.18 -7.60
C THR A 168 -14.38 4.40 -7.43
N VAL A 169 -13.48 4.39 -6.44
CA VAL A 169 -12.50 5.46 -6.22
C VAL A 169 -11.52 5.59 -7.38
N PRO A 170 -10.91 6.77 -7.59
CA PRO A 170 -9.83 6.93 -8.56
C PRO A 170 -8.68 5.95 -8.30
N LYS A 171 -8.19 5.32 -9.36
CA LYS A 171 -7.09 4.36 -9.32
C LYS A 171 -6.02 4.75 -10.31
N VAL A 172 -4.78 4.84 -9.84
CA VAL A 172 -3.60 5.09 -10.68
C VAL A 172 -2.63 3.93 -10.48
N THR A 173 -2.12 3.39 -11.57
CA THR A 173 -1.13 2.29 -11.55
C THR A 173 0.12 2.73 -12.30
N VAL A 174 1.27 2.50 -11.68
CA VAL A 174 2.61 2.81 -12.19
C VAL A 174 3.45 1.54 -12.22
#